data_5649f10b6f7377c11599774f05ec3060
#
_entry.id   5649f10b6f7377c11599774f05ec3060
#
_cell.length_a   1.000
_cell.length_b   1.000
_cell.length_c   1.000
_cell.angle_alpha   90.00
_cell.angle_beta   90.00
_cell.angle_gamma   90.00
#
_symmetry.space_group_name_H-M   'P 1'
#
loop_
_entity.id
_entity.type
_entity.pdbx_description
1 polymer ?
#
loop_
_entity_poly.entity_id
_entity_poly.type
_entity_poly.pdbx_seq_one_letter_code
_entity_poly.pdbx_strand_id
1 'polypeptide(L)'
;MEQLGFDLGSAPAPKVEPSFNSAQDFSTTLSHWMGTQKGAAKLFAHPIETPVGTMVAVCDATHLHLLEFADRRELPKELRKLGGALGTIAT
;
A
#
# COMPACT_ATOMS: atom_id res chain seq x y z
N MET A 1 6.16 -6.95 32.26
CA MET A 1 6.26 -6.97 32.09
C MET A 1 6.56 -7.05 31.76
N GLU A 2 6.51 -6.99 31.29
CA GLU A 2 6.71 -6.80 30.89
C GLU A 2 6.59 -7.15 30.32
N GLN A 3 6.32 -7.22 29.95
CA GLN A 3 6.12 -7.23 29.44
C GLN A 3 5.81 -7.87 28.95
N LEU A 4 5.46 -7.88 28.88
CA LEU A 4 5.25 -8.19 28.40
C LEU A 4 5.41 -8.66 27.94
N GLY A 5 5.54 -8.63 27.72
CA GLY A 5 5.47 -8.70 27.31
C GLY A 5 5.70 -8.80 26.72
N PHE A 6 5.59 -8.47 26.53
CA PHE A 6 5.88 -8.13 26.04
C PHE A 6 6.55 -7.79 25.99
N ASP A 7 6.80 -7.64 26.00
CA ASP A 7 7.48 -7.12 25.85
C ASP A 7 7.73 -6.82 25.73
N LEU A 8 7.51 -6.51 25.86
CA LEU A 8 7.85 -6.02 25.54
C LEU A 8 8.60 -5.65 25.64
N GLY A 9 8.55 -5.44 25.89
CA GLY A 9 9.40 -4.89 26.08
C GLY A 9 10.63 -4.52 25.87
N SER A 10 11.37 -4.81 26.41
CA SER A 10 12.60 -4.37 26.26
C SER A 10 13.22 -4.65 25.04
N ALA A 11 13.12 -5.73 24.63
CA ALA A 11 13.58 -5.83 23.31
C ALA A 11 12.66 -4.93 22.58
N PRO A 12 13.15 -3.96 21.91
CA PRO A 12 12.29 -3.23 21.09
C PRO A 12 11.58 -4.22 20.20
N ALA A 13 10.31 -4.12 20.15
CA ALA A 13 9.57 -4.82 19.15
C ALA A 13 10.31 -4.62 17.85
N PRO A 14 10.41 -5.65 17.03
CA PRO A 14 11.03 -5.45 15.74
C PRO A 14 10.35 -4.28 15.10
N LYS A 15 11.14 -3.32 14.71
CA LYS A 15 10.65 -2.20 13.99
C LYS A 15 10.02 -2.71 12.73
N VAL A 16 8.77 -2.40 12.52
CA VAL A 16 8.15 -2.65 11.24
C VAL A 16 8.71 -1.62 10.29
N GLU A 17 9.47 -2.07 9.31
CA GLU A 17 10.03 -1.17 8.33
C GLU A 17 8.95 -0.76 7.35
N PRO A 18 8.86 0.51 6.98
CA PRO A 18 7.93 0.89 5.93
C PRO A 18 8.31 0.22 4.62
N SER A 19 7.31 -0.19 3.86
CA SER A 19 7.54 -0.82 2.57
C SER A 19 8.08 0.16 1.55
N PHE A 20 7.87 1.45 1.79
CA PHE A 20 8.29 2.52 0.87
C PHE A 20 8.99 3.60 1.66
N ASN A 21 10.12 4.07 1.13
CA ASN A 21 10.92 5.09 1.80
C ASN A 21 10.41 6.51 1.55
N SER A 22 9.61 6.68 0.49
CA SER A 22 9.12 8.00 0.12
C SER A 22 7.94 7.87 -0.83
N ALA A 23 7.27 8.98 -1.09
CA ALA A 23 6.19 9.01 -2.08
C ALA A 23 6.71 8.65 -3.46
N GLN A 24 7.94 9.06 -3.79
CA GLN A 24 8.55 8.72 -5.06
C GLN A 24 8.80 7.22 -5.18
N ASP A 25 9.24 6.60 -4.09
CA ASP A 25 9.48 5.16 -4.06
C ASP A 25 8.17 4.40 -4.30
N PHE A 26 7.10 4.83 -3.64
CA PHE A 26 5.80 4.23 -3.87
C PHE A 26 5.33 4.40 -5.30
N SER A 27 5.50 5.59 -5.86
CA SER A 27 5.10 5.88 -7.23
C SER A 27 5.84 4.99 -8.22
N THR A 28 7.14 4.79 -8.02
CA THR A 28 7.94 3.92 -8.85
C THR A 28 7.45 2.47 -8.76
N THR A 29 7.18 2.01 -7.56
CA THR A 29 6.70 0.66 -7.33
C THR A 29 5.33 0.45 -7.95
N LEU A 30 4.44 1.41 -7.80
CA LEU A 30 3.10 1.34 -8.40
C LEU A 30 3.20 1.23 -9.91
N SER A 31 4.06 2.04 -10.52
CA SER A 31 4.26 2.00 -11.97
C SER A 31 4.77 0.64 -12.42
N HIS A 32 5.64 0.04 -11.63
CA HIS A 32 6.15 -1.30 -11.94
C HIS A 32 5.03 -2.34 -11.86
N TRP A 33 4.20 -2.27 -10.83
CA TRP A 33 3.09 -3.21 -10.65
C TRP A 33 2.05 -3.08 -11.74
N MET A 34 1.72 -1.83 -12.13
CA MET A 34 0.64 -1.59 -13.07
C MET A 34 1.06 -1.71 -14.53
N GLY A 35 2.35 -1.51 -14.81
CA GLY A 35 2.81 -1.45 -16.17
C GLY A 35 2.28 -0.21 -16.86
N THR A 36 2.16 -0.27 -18.19
CA THR A 36 1.68 0.86 -18.96
C THR A 36 0.18 1.05 -18.77
N GLN A 37 -0.21 2.26 -18.40
CA GLN A 37 -1.61 2.63 -18.27
C GLN A 37 -1.92 3.77 -19.22
N LYS A 38 -3.15 3.83 -19.69
CA LYS A 38 -3.59 4.85 -20.64
C LYS A 38 -4.75 5.65 -20.07
N GLY A 39 -4.80 6.92 -20.44
CA GLY A 39 -5.90 7.78 -20.06
C GLY A 39 -5.64 8.51 -18.75
N ALA A 40 -6.57 9.41 -18.42
CA ALA A 40 -6.49 10.18 -17.20
C ALA A 40 -6.73 9.29 -15.99
N ALA A 41 -6.07 9.63 -14.87
CA ALA A 41 -6.24 8.87 -13.65
C ALA A 41 -7.65 9.00 -13.12
N LYS A 42 -8.24 7.88 -12.77
CA LYS A 42 -9.57 7.83 -12.15
C LYS A 42 -9.51 7.36 -10.72
N LEU A 43 -8.43 6.69 -10.35
CA LEU A 43 -8.22 6.17 -9.03
C LEU A 43 -6.88 6.68 -8.51
N PHE A 44 -6.76 6.76 -7.20
CA PHE A 44 -5.54 7.22 -6.56
C PHE A 44 -5.13 6.23 -5.48
N ALA A 45 -3.87 5.82 -5.52
CA ALA A 45 -3.31 4.88 -4.56
C ALA A 45 -2.43 5.62 -3.57
N HIS A 46 -2.54 5.27 -2.30
CA HIS A 46 -1.77 5.90 -1.23
C HIS A 46 -1.22 4.84 -0.30
N PRO A 47 0.06 4.95 0.09
CA PRO A 47 0.57 4.10 1.15
C PRO A 47 0.15 4.67 2.51
N ILE A 48 -0.21 3.79 3.43
CA ILE A 48 -0.61 4.17 4.78
C ILE A 48 0.24 3.36 5.74
N GLU A 49 1.02 4.06 6.58
CA GLU A 49 1.83 3.39 7.59
C GLU A 49 0.96 3.04 8.78
N THR A 50 1.01 1.78 9.20
CA THR A 50 0.30 1.35 10.39
C THR A 50 1.27 0.63 11.33
N PRO A 51 0.90 0.46 12.61
CA PRO A 51 1.77 -0.26 13.55
C PRO A 51 2.07 -1.70 13.15
N VAL A 52 1.28 -2.28 12.25
CA VAL A 52 1.47 -3.66 11.83
C VAL A 52 1.96 -3.76 10.38
N GLY A 53 2.33 -2.64 9.76
CA GLY A 53 2.89 -2.64 8.41
C GLY A 53 2.30 -1.55 7.55
N THR A 54 2.80 -1.47 6.33
CA THR A 54 2.33 -0.51 5.35
C THR A 54 1.14 -1.10 4.60
N MET A 55 0.07 -0.32 4.49
CA MET A 55 -1.08 -0.68 3.68
C MET A 55 -1.15 0.21 2.45
N VAL A 56 -1.80 -0.27 1.42
CA VAL A 56 -2.08 0.52 0.22
C VAL A 56 -3.59 0.71 0.12
N ALA A 57 -3.99 1.96 0.03
CA ALA A 57 -5.39 2.32 -0.15
C ALA A 57 -5.58 2.84 -1.57
N VAL A 58 -6.63 2.39 -2.25
CA VAL A 58 -6.98 2.90 -3.56
C VAL A 58 -8.40 3.44 -3.50
N CYS A 59 -8.55 4.69 -3.88
CA CYS A 59 -9.84 5.37 -3.79
C CYS A 59 -10.08 6.26 -5.00
N ASP A 60 -11.33 6.62 -5.21
CA ASP A 60 -11.68 7.71 -6.11
C ASP A 60 -12.12 8.91 -5.26
N ALA A 61 -12.82 9.86 -5.86
CA ALA A 61 -13.22 11.08 -5.15
C ALA A 61 -14.19 10.82 -4.00
N THR A 62 -14.89 9.69 -4.01
CA THR A 62 -15.99 9.44 -3.08
C THR A 62 -15.93 8.10 -2.37
N HIS A 63 -15.14 7.14 -2.87
CA HIS A 63 -15.16 5.78 -2.33
C HIS A 63 -13.76 5.19 -2.19
N LEU A 64 -13.59 4.38 -1.16
CA LEU A 64 -12.44 3.52 -1.02
C LEU A 64 -12.73 2.21 -1.74
N HIS A 65 -11.87 1.84 -2.67
CA HIS A 65 -12.06 0.65 -3.50
C HIS A 65 -11.21 -0.53 -3.06
N LEU A 66 -10.06 -0.25 -2.44
CA LEU A 66 -9.15 -1.30 -2.03
C LEU A 66 -8.37 -0.83 -0.82
N LEU A 67 -8.18 -1.71 0.15
CA LEU A 67 -7.29 -1.48 1.28
C LEU A 67 -6.63 -2.81 1.61
N GLU A 68 -5.32 -2.90 1.40
CA GLU A 68 -4.62 -4.16 1.57
C GLU A 68 -3.19 -3.89 2.03
N PHE A 69 -2.57 -4.86 2.70
CA PHE A 69 -1.18 -4.73 3.08
C PHE A 69 -0.28 -4.74 1.85
N ALA A 70 0.74 -3.88 1.88
CA ALA A 70 1.63 -3.70 0.74
C ALA A 70 2.44 -4.96 0.40
N ASP A 71 2.66 -5.81 1.39
CA ASP A 71 3.44 -7.02 1.19
C ASP A 71 2.59 -8.23 0.76
N ARG A 72 1.28 -8.06 0.55
CA ARG A 72 0.46 -9.16 0.07
C ARG A 72 0.87 -9.52 -1.34
N ARG A 73 1.10 -10.80 -1.55
CA ARG A 73 1.56 -11.31 -2.84
C ARG A 73 0.58 -10.98 -3.96
N GLU A 74 -0.71 -11.00 -3.65
CA GLU A 74 -1.77 -10.79 -4.63
C GLU A 74 -2.03 -9.32 -4.94
N LEU A 75 -1.43 -8.40 -4.19
CA LEU A 75 -1.74 -6.99 -4.33
C LEU A 75 -1.52 -6.46 -5.76
N PRO A 76 -0.38 -6.72 -6.41
CA PRO A 76 -0.21 -6.21 -7.78
C PRO A 76 -1.27 -6.74 -8.74
N LYS A 77 -1.66 -8.00 -8.58
CA LYS A 77 -2.71 -8.59 -9.42
C LYS A 77 -4.05 -7.92 -9.17
N GLU A 78 -4.37 -7.67 -7.90
CA GLU A 78 -5.62 -7.00 -7.55
C GLU A 78 -5.66 -5.56 -8.07
N LEU A 79 -4.53 -4.86 -8.01
CA LEU A 79 -4.44 -3.52 -8.53
C LEU A 79 -4.65 -3.48 -10.04
N ARG A 80 -4.03 -4.40 -10.77
CA ARG A 80 -4.22 -4.47 -12.22
C ARG A 80 -5.65 -4.80 -12.57
N LYS A 81 -6.28 -5.68 -11.83
CA LYS A 81 -7.67 -6.03 -12.04
C LYS A 81 -8.58 -4.84 -11.80
N LEU A 82 -8.31 -4.11 -10.72
CA LEU A 82 -9.09 -2.91 -10.38
C LEU A 82 -8.91 -1.84 -11.46
N GLY A 83 -7.68 -1.63 -11.91
CA GLY A 83 -7.39 -0.67 -12.96
C GLY A 83 -8.08 -1.02 -14.27
N GLY A 84 -8.13 -2.30 -14.62
CA GLY A 84 -8.83 -2.75 -15.82
C GLY A 84 -10.32 -2.53 -15.72
N ALA A 85 -10.89 -2.63 -14.53
CA ALA A 85 -12.32 -2.48 -14.32
C ALA A 85 -12.74 -1.01 -14.21
N LEU A 86 -11.94 -0.18 -13.51
CA LEU A 86 -12.36 1.16 -13.13
C LEU A 86 -11.53 2.28 -13.75
N GLY A 87 -10.34 1.99 -14.25
CA GLY A 87 -9.52 2.99 -14.92
C GLY A 87 -8.14 3.15 -14.32
N THR A 88 -7.39 4.12 -14.84
CA THR A 88 -6.01 4.34 -14.48
C THR A 88 -5.85 4.68 -13.01
N ILE A 89 -4.84 4.08 -12.38
CA ILE A 89 -4.49 4.32 -10.98
C ILE A 89 -3.22 5.16 -10.93
N ALA A 90 -3.25 6.26 -10.19
CA ALA A 90 -2.10 7.15 -10.02
C ALA A 90 -1.79 7.30 -8.53
N THR A 91 -0.73 7.99 -8.23
CA THR A 91 -0.36 8.34 -6.85
C THR A 91 -0.69 9.76 -6.51
#